data_508382a011d526602371e8cefee011ad
#
_entry.id   508382a011d526602371e8cefee011ad
#
_cell.length_a   1.000
_cell.length_b   1.000
_cell.length_c   1.000
_cell.angle_alpha   90.00
_cell.angle_beta   90.00
_cell.angle_gamma   90.00
#
_symmetry.space_group_name_H-M   'P 1'
#
loop_
_entity.id
_entity.type
_entity.pdbx_description
1 polymer ?
#
loop_
_entity_poly.entity_id
_entity_poly.type
_entity_poly.pdbx_seq_one_letter_code
_entity_poly.pdbx_strand_id
1 'polypeptide(L)'
;MTEKKLIVIEQTDPRRPEVRELVAELDAYMQRLYPAESNHLLDVETLARPEVLFFVGRVDGESLACGAIVLRSAEEGRHESGEAYAEVKRIYVSPRARGLGLAKLILARLEQETRTLGLRLMRLETGTLQPEALSLFAGMGFAPRGPFGDYPADDPYSVFMEKEL
;
A
#
# COMPACT_ATOMS: atom_id res chain seq x y z
N MET A 1 9.29 23.80 -23.45
CA MET A 1 8.05 23.01 -23.36
C MET A 1 8.32 21.75 -22.56
N THR A 2 7.54 21.56 -21.50
CA THR A 2 7.61 20.32 -20.73
C THR A 2 6.84 19.23 -21.49
N GLU A 3 7.50 18.13 -21.82
CA GLU A 3 6.81 16.99 -22.40
C GLU A 3 5.83 16.41 -21.38
N LYS A 4 4.61 16.15 -21.83
CA LYS A 4 3.58 15.52 -21.01
C LYS A 4 3.89 14.04 -20.86
N LYS A 5 4.14 13.61 -19.62
CA LYS A 5 4.38 12.19 -19.35
C LYS A 5 3.08 11.39 -19.38
N LEU A 6 3.14 10.21 -19.95
CA LEU A 6 2.02 9.27 -19.95
C LEU A 6 2.06 8.44 -18.69
N ILE A 7 1.06 8.64 -17.82
CA ILE A 7 0.92 7.88 -16.57
C ILE A 7 -0.23 6.90 -16.71
N VAL A 8 0.03 5.63 -16.40
CA VAL A 8 -0.96 4.56 -16.42
C VAL A 8 -0.92 3.82 -15.09
N ILE A 9 -2.08 3.65 -14.47
CA ILE A 9 -2.23 2.80 -13.28
C ILE A 9 -2.96 1.54 -13.72
N GLU A 10 -2.34 0.38 -13.54
CA GLU A 10 -2.95 -0.88 -13.98
C GLU A 10 -2.68 -2.02 -13.01
N GLN A 11 -3.62 -2.95 -12.96
CA GLN A 11 -3.47 -4.19 -12.22
C GLN A 11 -2.44 -5.07 -12.92
N THR A 12 -1.51 -5.63 -12.17
CA THR A 12 -0.36 -6.34 -12.72
C THR A 12 0.02 -7.51 -11.82
N ASP A 13 0.53 -8.58 -12.44
CA ASP A 13 1.10 -9.71 -11.69
C ASP A 13 2.43 -9.25 -11.04
N PRO A 14 2.54 -9.29 -9.70
CA PRO A 14 3.75 -8.85 -9.00
C PRO A 14 4.98 -9.73 -9.29
N ARG A 15 4.79 -10.89 -9.88
CA ARG A 15 5.89 -11.81 -10.23
C ARG A 15 6.63 -11.43 -11.50
N ARG A 16 6.14 -10.47 -12.28
CA ARG A 16 6.83 -9.98 -13.48
C ARG A 16 8.20 -9.40 -13.11
N PRO A 17 9.25 -9.62 -13.90
CA PRO A 17 10.60 -9.19 -13.56
C PRO A 17 10.74 -7.70 -13.21
N GLU A 18 10.13 -6.81 -13.99
CA GLU A 18 10.20 -5.36 -13.75
C GLU A 18 9.46 -4.95 -12.47
N VAL A 19 8.47 -5.72 -12.06
CA VAL A 19 7.74 -5.48 -10.81
C VAL A 19 8.53 -6.03 -9.62
N ARG A 20 9.16 -7.19 -9.77
CA ARG A 20 10.04 -7.75 -8.73
C ARG A 20 11.17 -6.78 -8.38
N GLU A 21 11.74 -6.11 -9.39
CA GLU A 21 12.77 -5.08 -9.17
C GLU A 21 12.23 -3.93 -8.33
N LEU A 22 11.02 -3.45 -8.63
CA LEU A 22 10.38 -2.38 -7.90
C LEU A 22 10.07 -2.77 -6.45
N VAL A 23 9.57 -3.98 -6.24
CA VAL A 23 9.29 -4.51 -4.90
C VAL A 23 10.60 -4.68 -4.10
N ALA A 24 11.66 -5.15 -4.74
CA ALA A 24 12.98 -5.28 -4.11
C ALA A 24 13.54 -3.90 -3.70
N GLU A 25 13.32 -2.88 -4.51
CA GLU A 25 13.70 -1.50 -4.20
C GLU A 25 12.99 -0.99 -2.94
N LEU A 26 11.68 -1.27 -2.83
CA LEU A 26 10.89 -0.96 -1.64
C LEU A 26 11.39 -1.73 -0.42
N ASP A 27 11.64 -3.03 -0.55
CA ASP A 27 12.16 -3.86 0.55
C ASP A 27 13.47 -3.28 1.10
N ALA A 28 14.39 -2.91 0.21
CA ALA A 28 15.67 -2.32 0.61
C ALA A 28 15.48 -1.00 1.35
N TYR A 29 14.55 -0.17 0.90
CA TYR A 29 14.21 1.09 1.56
C TYR A 29 13.68 0.87 2.98
N MET A 30 12.74 -0.06 3.13
CA MET A 30 12.14 -0.37 4.44
C MET A 30 13.14 -0.99 5.40
N GLN A 31 14.03 -1.84 4.91
CA GLN A 31 15.08 -2.47 5.73
C GLN A 31 16.09 -1.46 6.26
N ARG A 32 16.29 -0.36 5.56
CA ARG A 32 17.15 0.74 6.05
C ARG A 32 16.49 1.56 7.16
N LEU A 33 15.16 1.63 7.17
CA LEU A 33 14.42 2.47 8.12
C LEU A 33 14.07 1.75 9.42
N TYR A 34 13.73 0.47 9.35
CA TYR A 34 13.15 -0.26 10.49
C TYR A 34 13.91 -1.55 10.77
N PRO A 35 13.95 -1.97 12.06
CA PRO A 35 14.46 -3.29 12.40
C PRO A 35 13.57 -4.39 11.80
N ALA A 36 14.14 -5.59 11.61
CA ALA A 36 13.45 -6.70 10.94
C ALA A 36 12.11 -7.05 11.56
N GLU A 37 12.02 -7.03 12.88
CA GLU A 37 10.79 -7.33 13.63
C GLU A 37 9.67 -6.32 13.42
N SER A 38 9.99 -5.12 12.94
CA SER A 38 9.02 -4.07 12.64
C SER A 38 8.70 -3.95 11.15
N ASN A 39 9.28 -4.82 10.31
CA ASN A 39 9.00 -4.87 8.88
C ASN A 39 7.92 -5.92 8.59
N HIS A 40 6.68 -5.44 8.39
CA HIS A 40 5.50 -6.27 8.13
C HIS A 40 5.24 -6.35 6.62
N LEU A 41 6.26 -6.77 5.86
CA LEU A 41 6.24 -6.80 4.40
C LEU A 41 5.72 -8.14 3.87
N LEU A 42 4.87 -8.06 2.84
CA LEU A 42 4.39 -9.23 2.13
C LEU A 42 5.35 -9.56 0.99
N ASP A 43 5.73 -10.83 0.85
CA ASP A 43 6.57 -11.27 -0.27
C ASP A 43 5.79 -11.31 -1.59
N VAL A 44 6.51 -11.49 -2.70
CA VAL A 44 5.93 -11.47 -4.04
C VAL A 44 4.90 -12.59 -4.24
N GLU A 45 5.13 -13.77 -3.67
CA GLU A 45 4.21 -14.89 -3.82
C GLU A 45 2.91 -14.64 -3.07
N THR A 46 2.97 -14.02 -1.89
CA THR A 46 1.78 -13.60 -1.14
C THR A 46 1.03 -12.52 -1.91
N LEU A 47 1.75 -11.55 -2.50
CA LEU A 47 1.14 -10.48 -3.31
C LEU A 47 0.42 -11.03 -4.55
N ALA A 48 0.78 -12.22 -5.02
CA ALA A 48 0.16 -12.85 -6.19
C ALA A 48 -1.09 -13.69 -5.84
N ARG A 49 -1.49 -13.77 -4.57
CA ARG A 49 -2.66 -14.54 -4.14
C ARG A 49 -3.96 -13.88 -4.61
N PRO A 50 -5.05 -14.67 -4.78
CA PRO A 50 -6.33 -14.13 -5.28
C PRO A 50 -6.95 -13.02 -4.42
N GLU A 51 -6.72 -13.03 -3.10
CA GLU A 51 -7.24 -12.00 -2.18
C GLU A 51 -6.46 -10.69 -2.26
N VAL A 52 -5.39 -10.62 -3.07
CA VAL A 52 -4.57 -9.42 -3.23
C VAL A 52 -4.79 -8.83 -4.62
N LEU A 53 -5.12 -7.54 -4.67
CA LEU A 53 -5.15 -6.77 -5.91
C LEU A 53 -3.92 -5.86 -5.93
N PHE A 54 -3.00 -6.18 -6.84
CA PHE A 54 -1.72 -5.47 -6.95
C PHE A 54 -1.71 -4.58 -8.19
N PHE A 55 -1.30 -3.32 -8.01
CA PHE A 55 -1.28 -2.31 -9.08
C PHE A 55 0.10 -1.71 -9.22
N VAL A 56 0.44 -1.33 -10.45
CA VAL A 56 1.64 -0.54 -10.74
C VAL A 56 1.26 0.79 -11.36
N GLY A 57 2.08 1.78 -11.12
CA GLY A 57 2.06 3.06 -11.83
C GLY A 57 3.20 3.09 -12.83
N ARG A 58 2.86 3.22 -14.12
CA ARG A 58 3.84 3.34 -15.18
C ARG A 58 3.93 4.77 -15.66
N VAL A 59 5.16 5.23 -15.87
CA VAL A 59 5.45 6.52 -16.46
C VAL A 59 6.20 6.26 -17.76
N ASP A 60 5.60 6.62 -18.86
CA ASP A 60 6.14 6.35 -20.21
C ASP A 60 6.56 4.88 -20.38
N GLY A 61 5.74 3.96 -19.86
CA GLY A 61 5.94 2.52 -19.98
C GLY A 61 6.83 1.87 -18.92
N GLU A 62 7.48 2.66 -18.06
CA GLU A 62 8.35 2.14 -17.00
C GLU A 62 7.60 2.03 -15.68
N SER A 63 7.69 0.86 -15.01
CA SER A 63 7.03 0.64 -13.72
C SER A 63 7.82 1.32 -12.61
N LEU A 64 7.28 2.44 -12.08
CA LEU A 64 7.96 3.30 -11.12
C LEU A 64 7.21 3.48 -9.80
N ALA A 65 6.03 2.90 -9.67
CA ALA A 65 5.25 2.96 -8.44
C ALA A 65 4.42 1.70 -8.29
N CYS A 66 4.03 1.38 -7.07
CA CYS A 66 3.15 0.24 -6.81
C CYS A 66 2.27 0.48 -5.58
N GLY A 67 1.28 -0.37 -5.44
CA GLY A 67 0.41 -0.45 -4.28
C GLY A 67 -0.54 -1.61 -4.41
N ALA A 68 -1.04 -2.08 -3.28
CA ALA A 68 -1.95 -3.22 -3.25
C ALA A 68 -3.01 -3.06 -2.18
N ILE A 69 -4.13 -3.76 -2.35
CA ILE A 69 -5.06 -4.03 -1.27
C ILE A 69 -5.14 -5.53 -1.05
N VAL A 70 -5.20 -5.92 0.20
CA VAL A 70 -5.46 -7.30 0.63
C VAL A 70 -6.87 -7.34 1.20
N LEU A 71 -7.70 -8.23 0.66
CA LEU A 71 -9.07 -8.38 1.13
C LEU A 71 -9.07 -9.19 2.42
N ARG A 72 -9.60 -8.60 3.49
CA ARG A 72 -9.64 -9.18 4.83
C ARG A 72 -11.07 -9.41 5.28
N SER A 73 -11.34 -10.57 5.88
CA SER A 73 -12.63 -10.83 6.47
C SER A 73 -12.75 -10.16 7.85
N ALA A 74 -13.98 -10.00 8.34
CA ALA A 74 -14.26 -9.43 9.65
C ALA A 74 -13.63 -10.21 10.81
N GLU A 75 -13.41 -11.50 10.61
CA GLU A 75 -12.97 -12.43 11.65
C GLU A 75 -11.48 -12.79 11.57
N GLU A 76 -10.74 -12.18 10.63
CA GLU A 76 -9.32 -12.46 10.49
C GLU A 76 -8.48 -11.76 11.55
N GLY A 77 -7.52 -12.52 12.08
CA GLY A 77 -6.46 -11.97 12.91
C GLY A 77 -6.79 -11.88 14.39
N ARG A 78 -5.84 -11.32 15.10
CA ARG A 78 -5.83 -11.17 16.55
C ARG A 78 -6.82 -10.12 17.06
N HIS A 79 -7.06 -9.10 16.25
CA HIS A 79 -7.96 -7.98 16.59
C HIS A 79 -9.18 -8.06 15.66
N GLU A 80 -10.33 -8.40 16.21
CA GLU A 80 -11.58 -8.45 15.46
C GLU A 80 -11.95 -7.07 14.91
N SER A 81 -12.40 -7.04 13.67
CA SER A 81 -12.71 -5.79 12.98
C SER A 81 -14.19 -5.42 12.94
N GLY A 82 -15.09 -6.39 13.20
CA GLY A 82 -16.52 -6.18 13.09
C GLY A 82 -17.06 -6.15 11.66
N GLU A 83 -16.25 -5.83 10.66
CA GLU A 83 -16.62 -5.90 9.24
C GLU A 83 -15.40 -6.17 8.36
N ALA A 84 -15.65 -6.67 7.15
CA ALA A 84 -14.61 -6.90 6.16
C ALA A 84 -14.00 -5.57 5.69
N TYR A 85 -12.74 -5.58 5.35
CA TYR A 85 -12.04 -4.38 4.91
C TYR A 85 -10.96 -4.70 3.87
N ALA A 86 -10.50 -3.67 3.18
CA ALA A 86 -9.33 -3.75 2.31
C ALA A 86 -8.14 -3.17 3.04
N GLU A 87 -7.08 -3.95 3.16
CA GLU A 87 -5.83 -3.49 3.77
C GLU A 87 -4.88 -3.00 2.70
N VAL A 88 -4.49 -1.72 2.79
CA VAL A 88 -3.52 -1.11 1.88
C VAL A 88 -2.12 -1.61 2.23
N LYS A 89 -1.39 -2.09 1.22
CA LYS A 89 -0.04 -2.63 1.38
C LYS A 89 0.86 -2.14 0.24
N ARG A 90 2.14 -2.03 0.52
CA ARG A 90 3.17 -1.85 -0.51
C ARG A 90 3.02 -0.58 -1.35
N ILE A 91 2.51 0.51 -0.77
CA ILE A 91 2.52 1.82 -1.45
C ILE A 91 3.97 2.31 -1.55
N TYR A 92 4.43 2.53 -2.77
CA TYR A 92 5.79 2.97 -3.02
C TYR A 92 5.90 3.73 -4.34
N VAL A 93 6.70 4.77 -4.35
CA VAL A 93 7.07 5.50 -5.57
C VAL A 93 8.60 5.56 -5.62
N SER A 94 9.18 5.09 -6.73
CA SER A 94 10.61 5.17 -6.95
C SER A 94 11.09 6.63 -6.86
N PRO A 95 12.27 6.90 -6.28
CA PRO A 95 12.82 8.26 -6.24
C PRO A 95 12.89 8.93 -7.61
N ARG A 96 13.01 8.15 -8.69
CA ARG A 96 13.06 8.65 -10.07
C ARG A 96 11.74 9.23 -10.58
N ALA A 97 10.64 8.97 -9.87
CA ALA A 97 9.29 9.37 -10.30
C ALA A 97 8.54 10.18 -9.24
N ARG A 98 9.22 10.72 -8.25
CA ARG A 98 8.59 11.54 -7.22
C ARG A 98 8.14 12.88 -7.79
N GLY A 99 7.10 13.46 -7.17
CA GLY A 99 6.55 14.73 -7.60
C GLY A 99 5.53 14.65 -8.72
N LEU A 100 5.19 13.45 -9.19
CA LEU A 100 4.19 13.24 -10.25
C LEU A 100 2.81 12.86 -9.73
N GLY A 101 2.65 12.74 -8.41
CA GLY A 101 1.37 12.37 -7.80
C GLY A 101 1.01 10.90 -7.93
N LEU A 102 1.98 10.02 -8.19
CA LEU A 102 1.73 8.59 -8.43
C LEU A 102 1.11 7.88 -7.22
N ALA A 103 1.57 8.19 -6.00
CA ALA A 103 1.03 7.56 -4.80
C ALA A 103 -0.46 7.89 -4.63
N LYS A 104 -0.85 9.14 -4.88
CA LYS A 104 -2.26 9.56 -4.83
C LYS A 104 -3.10 8.85 -5.88
N LEU A 105 -2.57 8.71 -7.09
CA LEU A 105 -3.27 8.02 -8.18
C LEU A 105 -3.47 6.54 -7.85
N ILE A 106 -2.46 5.88 -7.29
CA ILE A 106 -2.57 4.48 -6.87
C ILE A 106 -3.59 4.34 -5.75
N LEU A 107 -3.51 5.17 -4.71
CA LEU A 107 -4.50 5.14 -3.61
C LEU A 107 -5.92 5.37 -4.11
N ALA A 108 -6.12 6.32 -5.02
CA ALA A 108 -7.44 6.57 -5.60
C ALA A 108 -7.96 5.33 -6.36
N ARG A 109 -7.08 4.63 -7.07
CA ARG A 109 -7.45 3.39 -7.76
C ARG A 109 -7.79 2.28 -6.77
N LEU A 110 -7.02 2.11 -5.70
CA LEU A 110 -7.29 1.12 -4.67
C LEU A 110 -8.63 1.39 -3.98
N GLU A 111 -8.94 2.65 -3.72
CA GLU A 111 -10.22 3.06 -3.15
C GLU A 111 -11.38 2.73 -4.09
N GLN A 112 -11.23 3.02 -5.38
CA GLN A 112 -12.22 2.68 -6.40
C GLN A 112 -12.48 1.17 -6.46
N GLU A 113 -11.41 0.36 -6.46
CA GLU A 113 -11.53 -1.09 -6.46
C GLU A 113 -12.21 -1.61 -5.19
N THR A 114 -11.89 -1.02 -4.05
CA THR A 114 -12.52 -1.37 -2.77
C THR A 114 -14.02 -1.13 -2.83
N ARG A 115 -14.44 0.02 -3.35
CA ARG A 115 -15.86 0.34 -3.54
C ARG A 115 -16.56 -0.63 -4.50
N THR A 116 -15.90 -0.95 -5.60
CA THR A 116 -16.44 -1.88 -6.61
C THR A 116 -16.68 -3.27 -6.02
N LEU A 117 -15.86 -3.69 -5.04
CA LEU A 117 -16.01 -4.96 -4.35
C LEU A 117 -17.08 -4.91 -3.23
N GLY A 118 -17.74 -3.78 -3.04
CA GLY A 118 -18.77 -3.62 -2.03
C GLY A 118 -18.25 -3.43 -0.61
N LEU A 119 -16.96 -3.16 -0.45
CA LEU A 119 -16.36 -2.89 0.85
C LEU A 119 -16.44 -1.40 1.16
N ARG A 120 -16.57 -1.08 2.44
CA ARG A 120 -16.75 0.29 2.92
C ARG A 120 -15.59 0.78 3.77
N LEU A 121 -14.59 -0.07 4.00
CA LEU A 121 -13.57 0.20 4.98
C LEU A 121 -12.19 -0.12 4.40
N MET A 122 -11.27 0.83 4.53
CA MET A 122 -9.85 0.64 4.21
C MET A 122 -9.02 0.86 5.46
N ARG A 123 -8.01 0.02 5.65
CA ARG A 123 -7.06 0.11 6.77
C ARG A 123 -5.64 -0.01 6.27
N LEU A 124 -4.71 0.55 7.01
CA LEU A 124 -3.29 0.40 6.73
C LEU A 124 -2.47 0.47 8.00
N GLU A 125 -1.28 -0.11 7.94
CA GLU A 125 -0.22 0.10 8.91
C GLU A 125 0.93 0.77 8.17
N THR A 126 1.47 1.82 8.75
CA THR A 126 2.64 2.53 8.23
C THR A 126 3.61 2.79 9.38
N GLY A 127 4.72 3.45 9.10
CA GLY A 127 5.77 3.63 10.08
C GLY A 127 6.00 5.06 10.49
N THR A 128 6.40 5.25 11.76
CA THR A 128 6.70 6.57 12.34
C THR A 128 7.85 7.30 11.64
N LEU A 129 8.73 6.56 10.94
CA LEU A 129 9.90 7.13 10.26
C LEU A 129 9.62 7.52 8.81
N GLN A 130 8.34 7.54 8.40
CA GLN A 130 7.90 7.90 7.05
C GLN A 130 6.93 9.07 7.07
N PRO A 131 7.39 10.29 7.40
CA PRO A 131 6.50 11.46 7.52
C PRO A 131 5.75 11.78 6.23
N GLU A 132 6.35 11.56 5.07
CA GLU A 132 5.70 11.78 3.77
C GLU A 132 4.51 10.83 3.58
N ALA A 133 4.65 9.55 4.00
CA ALA A 133 3.58 8.58 3.93
C ALA A 133 2.44 8.95 4.87
N LEU A 134 2.75 9.35 6.11
CA LEU A 134 1.75 9.78 7.07
C LEU A 134 0.95 10.99 6.54
N SER A 135 1.62 11.97 5.95
CA SER A 135 0.99 13.13 5.35
C SER A 135 0.10 12.76 4.16
N LEU A 136 0.59 11.84 3.32
CA LEU A 136 -0.17 11.35 2.17
C LEU A 136 -1.48 10.70 2.62
N PHE A 137 -1.41 9.77 3.56
CA PHE A 137 -2.59 9.05 4.03
C PHE A 137 -3.58 9.97 4.73
N ALA A 138 -3.10 10.86 5.60
CA ALA A 138 -3.96 11.85 6.24
C ALA A 138 -4.64 12.74 5.22
N GLY A 139 -3.89 13.21 4.21
CA GLY A 139 -4.44 14.03 3.13
C GLY A 139 -5.45 13.31 2.25
N MET A 140 -5.40 11.98 2.21
CA MET A 140 -6.36 11.14 1.47
C MET A 140 -7.55 10.68 2.34
N GLY A 141 -7.66 11.18 3.55
CA GLY A 141 -8.82 10.94 4.41
C GLY A 141 -8.68 9.81 5.42
N PHE A 142 -7.47 9.25 5.58
CA PHE A 142 -7.21 8.25 6.62
C PHE A 142 -7.01 8.94 7.98
N ALA A 143 -7.57 8.34 9.02
CA ALA A 143 -7.44 8.82 10.40
C ALA A 143 -6.75 7.77 11.27
N PRO A 144 -5.97 8.18 12.28
CA PRO A 144 -5.33 7.24 13.20
C PRO A 144 -6.33 6.34 13.93
N ARG A 145 -5.92 5.11 14.18
CA ARG A 145 -6.70 4.15 14.96
C ARG A 145 -5.76 3.18 15.70
N GLY A 146 -6.33 2.29 16.48
CA GLY A 146 -5.59 1.22 17.14
C GLY A 146 -5.21 0.08 16.21
N PRO A 147 -4.43 -0.90 16.70
CA PRO A 147 -4.02 -2.07 15.93
C PRO A 147 -5.21 -2.86 15.37
N PHE A 148 -4.98 -3.54 14.26
CA PHE A 148 -5.95 -4.42 13.63
C PHE A 148 -5.25 -5.67 13.09
N GLY A 149 -6.02 -6.68 12.68
CA GLY A 149 -5.47 -7.91 12.12
C GLY A 149 -4.55 -8.63 13.08
N ASP A 150 -3.43 -9.11 12.58
CA ASP A 150 -2.41 -9.82 13.36
C ASP A 150 -1.25 -8.94 13.82
N TYR A 151 -1.34 -7.63 13.61
CA TYR A 151 -0.26 -6.72 14.00
C TYR A 151 -0.05 -6.70 15.52
N PRO A 152 1.22 -6.72 15.99
CA PRO A 152 1.50 -6.51 17.41
C PRO A 152 1.01 -5.15 17.87
N ALA A 153 0.42 -5.11 19.07
CA ALA A 153 -0.10 -3.87 19.65
C ALA A 153 0.99 -2.97 20.21
N ASP A 154 2.19 -3.49 20.42
CA ASP A 154 3.29 -2.85 21.14
C ASP A 154 4.50 -2.48 20.26
N ASP A 155 4.37 -2.53 18.94
CA ASP A 155 5.45 -2.10 18.04
C ASP A 155 5.54 -0.56 18.06
N PRO A 156 6.66 0.02 18.55
CA PRO A 156 6.79 1.47 18.68
C PRO A 156 6.87 2.20 17.34
N TYR A 157 7.13 1.48 16.24
CA TYR A 157 7.24 2.07 14.90
C TYR A 157 5.95 2.02 14.12
N SER A 158 4.94 1.27 14.56
CA SER A 158 3.68 1.12 13.82
C SER A 158 2.72 2.27 14.07
N VAL A 159 2.12 2.75 12.98
CA VAL A 159 0.99 3.69 12.99
C VAL A 159 -0.14 3.03 12.21
N PHE A 160 -1.30 2.91 12.82
CA PHE A 160 -2.48 2.32 12.21
C PHE A 160 -3.47 3.39 11.80
N MET A 161 -4.01 3.28 10.60
CA MET A 161 -4.94 4.28 10.06
C MET A 161 -6.11 3.59 9.35
N GLU A 162 -7.23 4.32 9.25
CA GLU A 162 -8.47 3.80 8.70
C GLU A 162 -9.21 4.89 7.92
N LYS A 163 -9.91 4.47 6.88
CA LYS A 163 -10.80 5.35 6.12
C LYS A 163 -12.13 4.62 5.84
N GLU A 164 -13.25 5.26 6.16
CA GLU A 164 -14.57 4.82 5.70
C GLU A 164 -14.85 5.42 4.34
N LEU A 165 -15.36 4.60 3.43
CA LEU A 165 -15.68 5.00 2.07
C LEU A 165 -17.14 5.41 1.90
#